data_ef4e30e0339c474e498b21974efc8dd7
#
_entry.id   ef4e30e0339c474e498b21974efc8dd7
#
_cell.length_a   1.000
_cell.length_b   1.000
_cell.length_c   1.000
_cell.angle_alpha   90.00
_cell.angle_beta   90.00
_cell.angle_gamma   90.00
#
_symmetry.space_group_name_H-M   'P 1'
#
loop_
_entity.id
_entity.type
_entity.pdbx_description
1 polymer ?
#
loop_
_entity_poly.entity_id
_entity_poly.type
_entity_poly.pdbx_seq_one_letter_code
_entity_poly.pdbx_strand_id
1 'polypeptide(L)'
;MKYYVIAGEASGDLHASNLIKGLRKFDPDAKVRGWGGDLMREAGCEIVRHYKDTAIMGFLTVLKNLDKIKANIDACHQDILVWQPDVVILVDYGGFNLRVAKFIKEAGIPVFYYISPKIWAWNTGRVKKIKRLVDRMFVIFPFEVDFYARYDYPVQYAGNPLVDAIHDRPFKNETFNEFVQVNGLSGKPVIALVAGSRSQELKHVLPKMLTMVKHFPDHEFVIAGAPSMSDEDYAPYLQ
;
A
#
# COMPACT_ATOMS: atom_id res chain seq x y z
N MET A 1 -14.55 17.07 9.60
CA MET A 1 -15.24 16.07 8.76
C MET A 1 -14.93 14.62 9.21
N LYS A 2 -15.76 13.65 8.80
CA LYS A 2 -15.53 12.21 9.02
C LYS A 2 -14.98 11.55 7.74
N TYR A 3 -13.77 11.03 7.82
CA TYR A 3 -13.09 10.38 6.70
C TYR A 3 -12.95 8.89 6.97
N TYR A 4 -13.47 8.03 6.09
CA TYR A 4 -13.22 6.59 6.15
C TYR A 4 -12.14 6.20 5.15
N VAL A 5 -11.01 5.65 5.62
CA VAL A 5 -9.85 5.38 4.77
C VAL A 5 -9.61 3.87 4.68
N ILE A 6 -9.42 3.34 3.47
CA ILE A 6 -9.17 1.91 3.25
C ILE A 6 -7.83 1.71 2.53
N ALA A 7 -6.88 1.12 3.26
CA ALA A 7 -5.59 0.66 2.76
C ALA A 7 -5.40 -0.83 3.11
N GLY A 8 -5.11 -1.64 2.12
CA GLY A 8 -5.08 -3.11 2.27
C GLY A 8 -3.68 -3.74 2.30
N GLU A 9 -2.62 -2.95 2.27
CA GLU A 9 -1.22 -3.40 2.23
C GLU A 9 -0.32 -2.40 2.98
N ALA A 10 0.89 -2.83 3.34
CA ALA A 10 1.86 -1.99 4.05
C ALA A 10 2.20 -0.68 3.31
N SER A 11 2.35 -0.74 1.98
CA SER A 11 2.57 0.46 1.16
C SER A 11 1.36 1.41 1.20
N GLY A 12 0.15 0.84 1.16
CA GLY A 12 -1.09 1.60 1.29
C GLY A 12 -1.20 2.27 2.66
N ASP A 13 -0.83 1.58 3.73
CA ASP A 13 -0.80 2.11 5.11
C ASP A 13 0.16 3.31 5.21
N LEU A 14 1.38 3.19 4.66
CA LEU A 14 2.35 4.29 4.61
C LEU A 14 1.79 5.51 3.88
N HIS A 15 1.24 5.32 2.68
CA HIS A 15 0.73 6.45 1.89
C HIS A 15 -0.54 7.06 2.49
N ALA A 16 -1.42 6.22 3.05
CA ALA A 16 -2.61 6.68 3.76
C ALA A 16 -2.26 7.44 5.05
N SER A 17 -1.23 7.02 5.79
CA SER A 17 -0.77 7.73 6.99
C SER A 17 -0.30 9.14 6.65
N ASN A 18 0.48 9.31 5.57
CA ASN A 18 0.92 10.62 5.11
C ASN A 18 -0.26 11.49 4.62
N LEU A 19 -1.23 10.89 3.91
CA LEU A 19 -2.47 11.57 3.54
C LEU A 19 -3.24 12.06 4.78
N ILE A 20 -3.38 11.24 5.82
CA ILE A 20 -4.07 11.61 7.07
C ILE A 20 -3.34 12.76 7.77
N LYS A 21 -2.01 12.72 7.86
CA LYS A 21 -1.22 13.83 8.40
C LYS A 21 -1.44 15.12 7.60
N GLY A 22 -1.53 15.02 6.27
CA GLY A 22 -1.85 16.14 5.38
C GLY A 22 -3.28 16.67 5.61
N LEU A 23 -4.28 15.78 5.68
CA LEU A 23 -5.66 16.16 5.94
C LEU A 23 -5.82 16.94 7.25
N ARG A 24 -5.14 16.52 8.33
CA ARG A 24 -5.20 17.19 9.63
C ARG A 24 -4.59 18.60 9.64
N LYS A 25 -3.75 18.95 8.68
CA LYS A 25 -3.26 20.32 8.51
C LYS A 25 -4.35 21.27 8.03
N PHE A 26 -5.34 20.76 7.28
CA PHE A 26 -6.45 21.54 6.71
C PHE A 26 -7.77 21.34 7.47
N ASP A 27 -7.95 20.21 8.13
CA ASP A 27 -9.09 19.86 8.98
C ASP A 27 -8.56 19.29 10.31
N PRO A 28 -8.16 20.16 11.27
CA PRO A 28 -7.61 19.73 12.57
C PRO A 28 -8.56 18.84 13.37
N ASP A 29 -9.88 18.99 13.18
CA ASP A 29 -10.93 18.21 13.84
C ASP A 29 -11.34 16.97 13.05
N ALA A 30 -10.57 16.59 12.03
CA ALA A 30 -10.84 15.41 11.21
C ALA A 30 -10.97 14.16 12.08
N LYS A 31 -12.12 13.49 11.97
CA LYS A 31 -12.33 12.15 12.52
C LYS A 31 -12.01 11.15 11.42
N VAL A 32 -10.98 10.35 11.64
CA VAL A 32 -10.51 9.37 10.65
C VAL A 32 -10.66 7.97 11.21
N ARG A 33 -11.35 7.10 10.49
CA ARG A 33 -11.58 5.69 10.82
C ARG A 33 -11.37 4.86 9.57
N GLY A 34 -10.99 3.59 9.70
CA GLY A 34 -10.91 2.73 8.53
C GLY A 34 -10.08 1.47 8.70
N TRP A 35 -9.66 0.93 7.57
CA TRP A 35 -8.84 -0.27 7.47
C TRP A 35 -7.42 0.12 7.03
N GLY A 36 -6.43 -0.34 7.77
CA GLY A 36 -5.03 0.03 7.51
C GLY A 36 -4.11 -0.68 8.49
N GLY A 37 -3.04 -0.01 8.88
CA GLY A 37 -2.06 -0.55 9.79
C GLY A 37 -1.62 0.43 10.88
N ASP A 38 -0.43 0.16 11.40
CA ASP A 38 0.11 0.90 12.53
C ASP A 38 0.46 2.35 12.18
N LEU A 39 0.95 2.61 10.95
CA LEU A 39 1.28 3.97 10.52
C LEU A 39 0.04 4.87 10.40
N MET A 40 -1.09 4.33 9.90
CA MET A 40 -2.36 5.07 9.91
C MET A 40 -2.85 5.30 11.34
N ARG A 41 -2.70 4.32 12.25
CA ARG A 41 -3.05 4.46 13.67
C ARG A 41 -2.24 5.57 14.32
N GLU A 42 -0.92 5.61 14.11
CA GLU A 42 -0.02 6.67 14.60
C GLU A 42 -0.37 8.04 14.04
N ALA A 43 -0.88 8.11 12.80
CA ALA A 43 -1.39 9.33 12.20
C ALA A 43 -2.76 9.77 12.75
N GLY A 44 -3.34 9.00 13.69
CA GLY A 44 -4.59 9.30 14.38
C GLY A 44 -5.83 8.71 13.70
N CYS A 45 -5.69 7.64 12.93
CA CYS A 45 -6.81 6.87 12.41
C CYS A 45 -7.27 5.82 13.42
N GLU A 46 -8.57 5.72 13.65
CA GLU A 46 -9.17 4.59 14.36
C GLU A 46 -9.18 3.37 13.44
N ILE A 47 -8.30 2.40 13.71
CA ILE A 47 -8.17 1.19 12.90
C ILE A 47 -9.20 0.15 13.33
N VAL A 48 -10.15 -0.12 12.44
CA VAL A 48 -11.20 -1.14 12.61
C VAL A 48 -10.67 -2.53 12.30
N ARG A 49 -9.86 -2.64 11.24
CA ARG A 49 -9.25 -3.89 10.81
C ARG A 49 -7.83 -3.65 10.31
N HIS A 50 -6.89 -4.44 10.82
CA HIS A 50 -5.51 -4.36 10.39
C HIS A 50 -5.32 -5.09 9.04
N TYR A 51 -4.51 -4.53 8.13
CA TYR A 51 -4.31 -5.14 6.80
C TYR A 51 -3.68 -6.53 6.87
N LYS A 52 -2.86 -6.82 7.89
CA LYS A 52 -2.28 -8.16 8.11
C LYS A 52 -3.34 -9.24 8.31
N ASP A 53 -4.48 -8.90 8.94
CA ASP A 53 -5.58 -9.83 9.19
C ASP A 53 -6.43 -10.11 7.94
N THR A 54 -6.34 -9.22 6.94
CA THR A 54 -7.14 -9.29 5.72
C THR A 54 -6.35 -9.70 4.49
N ALA A 55 -5.02 -9.79 4.60
CA ALA A 55 -4.13 -10.13 3.50
C ALA A 55 -4.41 -11.53 2.95
N ILE A 56 -5.13 -11.60 1.83
CA ILE A 56 -5.35 -12.82 1.04
C ILE A 56 -4.68 -12.59 -0.31
N MET A 57 -3.49 -13.18 -0.49
CA MET A 57 -2.68 -12.99 -1.68
C MET A 57 -2.47 -14.28 -2.45
N GLY A 58 -2.39 -14.15 -3.79
CA GLY A 58 -2.21 -15.24 -4.72
C GLY A 58 -3.53 -15.79 -5.27
N PHE A 59 -3.54 -16.08 -6.58
CA PHE A 59 -4.75 -16.48 -7.31
C PHE A 59 -5.43 -17.71 -6.70
N LEU A 60 -4.67 -18.75 -6.37
CA LEU A 60 -5.21 -19.97 -5.75
C LEU A 60 -5.70 -19.73 -4.31
N THR A 61 -5.04 -18.85 -3.57
CA THR A 61 -5.44 -18.48 -2.22
C THR A 61 -6.73 -17.65 -2.23
N VAL A 62 -6.89 -16.77 -3.21
CA VAL A 62 -8.12 -16.00 -3.42
C VAL A 62 -9.31 -16.93 -3.70
N LEU A 63 -9.14 -17.94 -4.58
CA LEU A 63 -10.21 -18.90 -4.88
C LEU A 63 -10.63 -19.72 -3.66
N LYS A 64 -9.68 -20.11 -2.80
CA LYS A 64 -9.96 -20.88 -1.56
C LYS A 64 -10.57 -20.04 -0.44
N ASN A 65 -10.50 -18.71 -0.52
CA ASN A 65 -10.94 -17.80 0.54
C ASN A 65 -12.03 -16.82 0.10
N LEU A 66 -12.85 -17.18 -0.89
CA LEU A 66 -13.92 -16.31 -1.40
C LEU A 66 -14.91 -15.91 -0.30
N ASP A 67 -15.26 -16.82 0.61
CA ASP A 67 -16.16 -16.55 1.73
C ASP A 67 -15.54 -15.54 2.71
N LYS A 68 -14.24 -15.67 3.00
CA LYS A 68 -13.53 -14.70 3.85
C LYS A 68 -13.46 -13.32 3.21
N ILE A 69 -13.24 -13.27 1.89
CA ILE A 69 -13.24 -12.00 1.14
C ILE A 69 -14.63 -11.36 1.20
N LYS A 70 -15.69 -12.16 1.00
CA LYS A 70 -17.07 -11.68 1.09
C LYS A 70 -17.37 -11.17 2.51
N ALA A 71 -17.07 -11.94 3.55
CA ALA A 71 -17.24 -11.53 4.94
C ALA A 71 -16.49 -10.23 5.27
N ASN A 72 -15.28 -10.04 4.75
CA ASN A 72 -14.53 -8.80 4.91
C ASN A 72 -15.23 -7.62 4.21
N ILE A 73 -15.77 -7.81 3.01
CA ILE A 73 -16.51 -6.77 2.28
C ILE A 73 -17.78 -6.39 3.07
N ASP A 74 -18.53 -7.39 3.56
CA ASP A 74 -19.75 -7.18 4.32
C ASP A 74 -19.46 -6.46 5.65
N ALA A 75 -18.40 -6.84 6.36
CA ALA A 75 -17.96 -6.17 7.59
C ALA A 75 -17.57 -4.71 7.34
N CYS A 76 -16.81 -4.44 6.28
CA CYS A 76 -16.43 -3.09 5.88
C CYS A 76 -17.68 -2.24 5.55
N HIS A 77 -18.62 -2.80 4.80
CA HIS A 77 -19.86 -2.16 4.44
C HIS A 77 -20.70 -1.79 5.68
N GLN A 78 -20.88 -2.74 6.62
CA GLN A 78 -21.63 -2.50 7.85
C GLN A 78 -21.00 -1.40 8.70
N ASP A 79 -19.67 -1.42 8.85
CA ASP A 79 -18.97 -0.40 9.63
C ASP A 79 -19.11 1.00 9.00
N ILE A 80 -19.01 1.12 7.68
CA ILE A 80 -19.21 2.38 6.96
C ILE A 80 -20.64 2.91 7.17
N LEU A 81 -21.65 2.05 7.04
CA LEU A 81 -23.05 2.44 7.22
C LEU A 81 -23.35 2.90 8.65
N VAL A 82 -22.80 2.22 9.66
CA VAL A 82 -22.99 2.59 11.07
C VAL A 82 -22.25 3.89 11.40
N TRP A 83 -21.03 4.04 10.91
CA TRP A 83 -20.20 5.20 11.24
C TRP A 83 -20.59 6.48 10.45
N GLN A 84 -21.21 6.33 9.28
CA GLN A 84 -21.70 7.42 8.41
C GLN A 84 -20.61 8.48 8.12
N PRO A 85 -19.59 8.15 7.32
CA PRO A 85 -18.56 9.10 6.91
C PRO A 85 -19.10 10.14 5.93
N ASP A 86 -18.50 11.32 5.91
CA ASP A 86 -18.74 12.35 4.89
C ASP A 86 -18.10 11.97 3.54
N VAL A 87 -17.03 11.18 3.57
CA VAL A 87 -16.32 10.68 2.38
C VAL A 87 -15.56 9.40 2.71
N VAL A 88 -15.50 8.50 1.72
CA VAL A 88 -14.62 7.32 1.78
C VAL A 88 -13.44 7.50 0.84
N ILE A 89 -12.23 7.31 1.36
CA ILE A 89 -10.98 7.40 0.60
C ILE A 89 -10.40 5.99 0.44
N LEU A 90 -10.33 5.52 -0.78
CA LEU A 90 -9.76 4.22 -1.16
C LEU A 90 -8.31 4.43 -1.57
N VAL A 91 -7.37 3.68 -0.97
CA VAL A 91 -5.94 3.81 -1.26
C VAL A 91 -5.45 2.53 -1.92
N ASP A 92 -5.00 2.61 -3.20
CA ASP A 92 -4.55 1.46 -3.98
C ASP A 92 -5.49 0.24 -3.86
N TYR A 93 -4.99 -0.98 -3.68
CA TYR A 93 -5.72 -2.22 -3.37
C TYR A 93 -6.96 -2.47 -4.26
N GLY A 94 -6.79 -2.30 -5.57
CA GLY A 94 -7.87 -2.21 -6.56
C GLY A 94 -8.86 -3.38 -6.59
N GLY A 95 -8.44 -4.58 -6.21
CA GLY A 95 -9.29 -5.77 -6.19
C GLY A 95 -10.42 -5.69 -5.16
N PHE A 96 -10.11 -5.27 -3.95
CA PHE A 96 -11.04 -5.11 -2.83
C PHE A 96 -11.77 -3.77 -2.94
N ASN A 97 -11.03 -2.69 -3.07
CA ASN A 97 -11.54 -1.32 -3.04
C ASN A 97 -12.63 -1.06 -4.08
N LEU A 98 -12.50 -1.57 -5.32
CA LEU A 98 -13.54 -1.43 -6.35
C LEU A 98 -14.80 -2.29 -6.09
N ARG A 99 -14.74 -3.29 -5.20
CA ARG A 99 -15.94 -4.02 -4.76
C ARG A 99 -16.66 -3.23 -3.67
N VAL A 100 -15.92 -2.73 -2.69
CA VAL A 100 -16.48 -1.88 -1.61
C VAL A 100 -17.05 -0.57 -2.17
N ALA A 101 -16.37 0.06 -3.14
CA ALA A 101 -16.83 1.29 -3.80
C ALA A 101 -18.27 1.20 -4.34
N LYS A 102 -18.73 0.00 -4.77
CA LYS A 102 -20.08 -0.18 -5.25
C LYS A 102 -21.12 0.12 -4.15
N PHE A 103 -20.95 -0.46 -2.97
CA PHE A 103 -21.85 -0.25 -1.84
C PHE A 103 -21.82 1.18 -1.33
N ILE A 104 -20.64 1.77 -1.26
CA ILE A 104 -20.47 3.15 -0.82
C ILE A 104 -21.24 4.09 -1.74
N LYS A 105 -21.14 3.89 -3.05
CA LYS A 105 -21.84 4.69 -4.05
C LYS A 105 -23.37 4.49 -4.00
N GLU A 106 -23.82 3.26 -3.77
CA GLU A 106 -25.25 2.93 -3.58
C GLU A 106 -25.81 3.57 -2.29
N ALA A 107 -24.98 3.74 -1.26
CA ALA A 107 -25.32 4.46 -0.04
C ALA A 107 -25.28 6.01 -0.18
N GLY A 108 -24.95 6.54 -1.35
CA GLY A 108 -24.86 7.97 -1.61
C GLY A 108 -23.66 8.68 -0.99
N ILE A 109 -22.66 7.93 -0.52
CA ILE A 109 -21.46 8.49 0.10
C ILE A 109 -20.41 8.78 -0.99
N PRO A 110 -19.76 9.96 -1.00
CA PRO A 110 -18.69 10.27 -1.93
C PRO A 110 -17.51 9.31 -1.83
N VAL A 111 -17.00 8.84 -3.00
CA VAL A 111 -15.87 7.95 -3.12
C VAL A 111 -14.70 8.68 -3.75
N PHE A 112 -13.62 8.85 -3.00
CA PHE A 112 -12.35 9.34 -3.50
C PHE A 112 -11.37 8.17 -3.62
N TYR A 113 -10.55 8.19 -4.66
CA TYR A 113 -9.55 7.15 -4.86
C TYR A 113 -8.17 7.78 -4.98
N TYR A 114 -7.28 7.41 -4.09
CA TYR A 114 -5.89 7.82 -4.07
C TYR A 114 -4.99 6.66 -4.45
N ILE A 115 -4.05 6.90 -5.36
CA ILE A 115 -3.19 5.89 -5.99
C ILE A 115 -4.03 4.93 -6.85
N SER A 116 -4.27 5.33 -8.08
CA SER A 116 -5.07 4.62 -9.07
C SER A 116 -4.62 3.16 -9.23
N PRO A 117 -5.56 2.20 -9.35
CA PRO A 117 -5.18 0.85 -9.76
C PRO A 117 -4.49 0.87 -11.12
N LYS A 118 -3.38 0.13 -11.26
CA LYS A 118 -2.56 0.11 -12.49
C LYS A 118 -3.26 -0.57 -13.68
N ILE A 119 -4.50 -0.17 -13.96
CA ILE A 119 -5.33 -0.76 -15.01
C ILE A 119 -4.80 -0.46 -16.42
N TRP A 120 -4.04 0.60 -16.58
CA TRP A 120 -3.36 0.97 -17.81
C TRP A 120 -2.36 -0.08 -18.28
N ALA A 121 -1.80 -0.88 -17.34
CA ALA A 121 -0.82 -1.91 -17.65
C ALA A 121 -1.44 -3.22 -18.17
N TRP A 122 -2.68 -3.57 -17.77
CA TRP A 122 -3.20 -4.91 -18.05
C TRP A 122 -4.73 -5.03 -18.16
N ASN A 123 -5.52 -4.03 -17.74
CA ASN A 123 -6.98 -4.15 -17.74
C ASN A 123 -7.69 -2.80 -17.90
N THR A 124 -7.54 -2.20 -19.07
CA THR A 124 -8.14 -0.90 -19.42
C THR A 124 -9.67 -0.91 -19.38
N GLY A 125 -10.31 -2.08 -19.56
CA GLY A 125 -11.77 -2.22 -19.48
C GLY A 125 -12.36 -1.83 -18.12
N ARG A 126 -11.54 -1.82 -17.05
CA ARG A 126 -11.97 -1.36 -15.71
C ARG A 126 -12.22 0.14 -15.61
N VAL A 127 -11.75 0.96 -16.57
CA VAL A 127 -12.00 2.41 -16.57
C VAL A 127 -13.49 2.71 -16.46
N LYS A 128 -14.35 2.00 -17.23
CA LYS A 128 -15.81 2.19 -17.18
C LYS A 128 -16.38 1.98 -15.76
N LYS A 129 -15.86 0.97 -15.05
CA LYS A 129 -16.27 0.70 -13.67
C LYS A 129 -15.80 1.80 -12.73
N ILE A 130 -14.56 2.22 -12.85
CA ILE A 130 -13.97 3.30 -12.04
C ILE A 130 -14.77 4.59 -12.24
N LYS A 131 -14.96 5.03 -13.49
CA LYS A 131 -15.73 6.23 -13.85
C LYS A 131 -17.12 6.27 -13.21
N ARG A 132 -17.76 5.11 -13.06
CA ARG A 132 -19.11 5.00 -12.45
C ARG A 132 -19.06 5.06 -10.91
N LEU A 133 -18.01 4.53 -10.29
CA LEU A 133 -17.97 4.29 -8.84
C LEU A 133 -17.14 5.32 -8.06
N VAL A 134 -16.26 6.05 -8.73
CA VAL A 134 -15.31 6.95 -8.07
C VAL A 134 -15.61 8.39 -8.49
N ASP A 135 -15.86 9.25 -7.51
CA ASP A 135 -16.20 10.65 -7.74
C ASP A 135 -14.96 11.50 -8.01
N ARG A 136 -13.84 11.20 -7.33
CA ARG A 136 -12.55 11.86 -7.55
C ARG A 136 -11.43 10.84 -7.52
N MET A 137 -10.55 10.91 -8.53
CA MET A 137 -9.36 10.07 -8.65
C MET A 137 -8.11 10.94 -8.55
N PHE A 138 -7.22 10.55 -7.63
CA PHE A 138 -5.90 11.16 -7.45
C PHE A 138 -4.83 10.18 -7.92
N VAL A 139 -4.14 10.53 -8.99
CA VAL A 139 -3.11 9.70 -9.64
C VAL A 139 -1.71 10.16 -9.24
N ILE A 140 -0.75 9.23 -9.30
CA ILE A 140 0.63 9.46 -8.86
C ILE A 140 1.64 9.52 -9.99
N PHE A 141 1.24 9.18 -11.21
CA PHE A 141 2.08 9.30 -12.40
C PHE A 141 1.47 10.32 -13.38
N PRO A 142 2.28 11.24 -13.96
CA PRO A 142 1.77 12.24 -14.89
C PRO A 142 1.02 11.66 -16.10
N PHE A 143 1.52 10.56 -16.66
CA PHE A 143 0.91 9.91 -17.83
C PHE A 143 -0.49 9.32 -17.56
N GLU A 144 -0.86 9.09 -16.31
CA GLU A 144 -2.20 8.61 -15.96
C GLU A 144 -3.27 9.66 -16.26
N VAL A 145 -2.93 10.95 -16.24
CA VAL A 145 -3.85 12.04 -16.62
C VAL A 145 -4.27 11.86 -18.07
N ASP A 146 -3.31 11.71 -18.98
CA ASP A 146 -3.57 11.50 -20.41
C ASP A 146 -4.26 10.16 -20.67
N PHE A 147 -3.90 9.12 -19.88
CA PHE A 147 -4.56 7.83 -19.99
C PHE A 147 -6.05 7.92 -19.68
N TYR A 148 -6.44 8.53 -18.57
CA TYR A 148 -7.84 8.66 -18.17
C TYR A 148 -8.61 9.67 -19.03
N ALA A 149 -7.96 10.71 -19.54
CA ALA A 149 -8.55 11.68 -20.46
C ALA A 149 -9.10 11.03 -21.74
N ARG A 150 -8.45 9.96 -22.25
CA ARG A 150 -8.93 9.18 -23.42
C ARG A 150 -10.30 8.50 -23.20
N TYR A 151 -10.73 8.43 -21.93
CA TYR A 151 -12.01 7.83 -21.54
C TYR A 151 -13.00 8.89 -21.01
N ASP A 152 -12.75 10.16 -21.26
CA ASP A 152 -13.54 11.29 -20.72
C ASP A 152 -13.72 11.22 -19.22
N TYR A 153 -12.65 10.86 -18.50
CA TYR A 153 -12.64 10.79 -17.04
C TYR A 153 -11.51 11.68 -16.49
N PRO A 154 -11.84 12.90 -16.01
CA PRO A 154 -10.84 13.80 -15.46
C PRO A 154 -10.31 13.25 -14.12
N VAL A 155 -8.99 13.23 -13.99
CA VAL A 155 -8.29 12.84 -12.77
C VAL A 155 -7.32 13.92 -12.33
N GLN A 156 -6.92 13.91 -11.07
CA GLN A 156 -5.99 14.89 -10.52
C GLN A 156 -4.62 14.24 -10.28
N TYR A 157 -3.57 14.82 -10.86
CA TYR A 157 -2.20 14.42 -10.52
C TYR A 157 -1.83 15.00 -9.15
N ALA A 158 -1.60 14.11 -8.17
CA ALA A 158 -1.29 14.48 -6.79
C ALA A 158 0.21 14.44 -6.45
N GLY A 159 1.05 14.10 -7.42
CA GLY A 159 2.46 13.80 -7.16
C GLY A 159 2.68 12.35 -6.70
N ASN A 160 3.94 11.92 -6.66
CA ASN A 160 4.27 10.58 -6.20
C ASN A 160 4.56 10.58 -4.69
N PRO A 161 3.76 9.89 -3.86
CA PRO A 161 3.92 9.89 -2.40
C PRO A 161 5.23 9.26 -1.91
N LEU A 162 5.95 8.53 -2.77
CA LEU A 162 7.28 8.03 -2.43
C LEU A 162 8.30 9.15 -2.26
N VAL A 163 8.09 10.31 -2.90
CA VAL A 163 8.99 11.48 -2.72
C VAL A 163 8.96 11.93 -1.26
N ASP A 164 7.75 12.06 -0.70
CA ASP A 164 7.60 12.46 0.71
C ASP A 164 8.12 11.37 1.65
N ALA A 165 7.80 10.10 1.38
CA ALA A 165 8.25 8.97 2.17
C ALA A 165 9.79 8.85 2.22
N ILE A 166 10.47 9.12 1.09
CA ILE A 166 11.94 9.12 1.03
C ILE A 166 12.51 10.36 1.73
N HIS A 167 11.88 11.52 1.53
CA HIS A 167 12.33 12.77 2.16
C HIS A 167 12.23 12.71 3.69
N ASP A 168 11.16 12.12 4.21
CA ASP A 168 10.85 12.10 5.65
C ASP A 168 11.38 10.85 6.37
N ARG A 169 12.14 9.99 5.67
CA ARG A 169 12.71 8.79 6.30
C ARG A 169 13.69 9.16 7.42
N PRO A 170 13.70 8.40 8.54
CA PRO A 170 14.55 8.70 9.71
C PRO A 170 16.05 8.78 9.38
N PHE A 171 16.54 7.89 8.54
CA PHE A 171 17.96 7.72 8.22
C PHE A 171 18.38 8.39 6.90
N LYS A 172 17.70 9.45 6.46
CA LYS A 172 17.98 10.11 5.17
C LYS A 172 19.38 10.69 5.03
N ASN A 173 19.99 11.06 6.15
CA ASN A 173 21.33 11.64 6.21
C ASN A 173 22.39 10.65 6.70
N GLU A 174 22.04 9.37 6.88
CA GLU A 174 22.96 8.33 7.31
C GLU A 174 24.06 8.15 6.27
N THR A 175 25.30 8.21 6.74
CA THR A 175 26.49 7.93 5.91
C THR A 175 26.72 6.43 5.78
N PHE A 176 27.49 6.02 4.76
CA PHE A 176 27.85 4.61 4.61
C PHE A 176 28.57 4.03 5.83
N ASN A 177 29.44 4.82 6.46
CA ASN A 177 30.17 4.39 7.66
C ASN A 177 29.22 4.15 8.85
N GLU A 178 28.24 5.03 9.06
CA GLU A 178 27.21 4.86 10.10
C GLU A 178 26.36 3.62 9.80
N PHE A 179 25.94 3.43 8.55
CA PHE A 179 25.22 2.23 8.14
C PHE A 179 26.01 0.95 8.40
N VAL A 180 27.31 0.91 8.05
CA VAL A 180 28.22 -0.20 8.32
C VAL A 180 28.29 -0.50 9.82
N GLN A 181 28.51 0.53 10.63
CA GLN A 181 28.65 0.40 12.07
C GLN A 181 27.37 -0.10 12.75
N VAL A 182 26.19 0.47 12.41
CA VAL A 182 24.90 0.10 12.99
C VAL A 182 24.51 -1.33 12.64
N ASN A 183 24.87 -1.78 11.42
CA ASN A 183 24.50 -3.13 10.94
C ASN A 183 25.61 -4.18 11.17
N GLY A 184 26.72 -3.83 11.83
CA GLY A 184 27.81 -4.76 12.13
C GLY A 184 28.51 -5.32 10.88
N LEU A 185 28.58 -4.51 9.81
CA LEU A 185 29.16 -4.91 8.54
C LEU A 185 30.69 -4.71 8.53
N SER A 186 31.36 -5.36 7.58
CA SER A 186 32.83 -5.34 7.47
C SER A 186 33.41 -4.05 6.85
N GLY A 187 32.56 -3.23 6.23
CA GLY A 187 32.97 -2.05 5.46
C GLY A 187 33.31 -2.32 4.00
N LYS A 188 33.17 -3.57 3.52
CA LYS A 188 33.24 -3.89 2.10
C LYS A 188 32.09 -3.23 1.32
N PRO A 189 32.22 -3.06 0.00
CA PRO A 189 31.09 -2.62 -0.83
C PRO A 189 29.88 -3.54 -0.63
N VAL A 190 28.69 -2.95 -0.49
CA VAL A 190 27.45 -3.69 -0.19
C VAL A 190 26.65 -3.93 -1.46
N ILE A 191 26.18 -5.16 -1.62
CA ILE A 191 25.17 -5.53 -2.60
C ILE A 191 23.86 -5.80 -1.86
N ALA A 192 22.86 -4.92 -2.07
CA ALA A 192 21.56 -5.08 -1.47
C ALA A 192 20.71 -6.12 -2.22
N LEU A 193 20.17 -7.09 -1.50
CA LEU A 193 19.23 -8.08 -2.02
C LEU A 193 17.79 -7.63 -1.75
N VAL A 194 17.11 -7.12 -2.76
CA VAL A 194 15.72 -6.68 -2.68
C VAL A 194 14.81 -7.80 -3.19
N ALA A 195 14.53 -8.77 -2.33
CA ALA A 195 13.85 -10.02 -2.69
C ALA A 195 12.32 -9.93 -2.76
N GLY A 196 11.76 -8.75 -2.50
CA GLY A 196 10.32 -8.51 -2.49
C GLY A 196 9.74 -8.33 -1.09
N SER A 197 8.44 -8.08 -1.02
CA SER A 197 7.70 -7.76 0.21
C SER A 197 6.65 -8.80 0.59
N ARG A 198 6.66 -9.97 -0.08
CA ARG A 198 5.68 -11.04 0.10
C ARG A 198 6.38 -12.39 0.22
N SER A 199 5.85 -13.29 1.07
CA SER A 199 6.43 -14.63 1.30
C SER A 199 6.61 -15.43 0.01
N GLN A 200 5.71 -15.29 -0.98
CA GLN A 200 5.86 -15.96 -2.28
C GLN A 200 7.01 -15.40 -3.10
N GLU A 201 7.19 -14.07 -3.10
CA GLU A 201 8.31 -13.42 -3.78
C GLU A 201 9.62 -13.88 -3.13
N LEU A 202 9.70 -13.80 -1.80
CA LEU A 202 10.84 -14.23 -1.01
C LEU A 202 11.25 -15.66 -1.37
N LYS A 203 10.28 -16.60 -1.33
CA LYS A 203 10.51 -18.04 -1.63
C LYS A 203 11.10 -18.29 -3.01
N HIS A 204 10.74 -17.48 -4.01
CA HIS A 204 11.16 -17.73 -5.39
C HIS A 204 12.35 -16.87 -5.82
N VAL A 205 12.55 -15.72 -5.22
CA VAL A 205 13.56 -14.74 -5.65
C VAL A 205 14.82 -14.82 -4.80
N LEU A 206 14.70 -14.84 -3.46
CA LEU A 206 15.86 -14.80 -2.57
C LEU A 206 16.85 -15.97 -2.78
N PRO A 207 16.42 -17.24 -2.92
CA PRO A 207 17.36 -18.34 -3.18
C PRO A 207 18.20 -18.14 -4.44
N LYS A 208 17.60 -17.56 -5.48
CA LYS A 208 18.31 -17.24 -6.73
C LYS A 208 19.31 -16.10 -6.55
N MET A 209 18.94 -15.06 -5.79
CA MET A 209 19.85 -13.96 -5.48
C MET A 209 21.06 -14.45 -4.66
N LEU A 210 20.84 -15.32 -3.69
CA LEU A 210 21.91 -15.87 -2.85
C LEU A 210 22.92 -16.69 -3.63
N THR A 211 22.57 -17.27 -4.80
CA THR A 211 23.57 -17.93 -5.65
C THR A 211 24.66 -17.00 -6.17
N MET A 212 24.41 -15.70 -6.15
CA MET A 212 25.35 -14.68 -6.61
C MET A 212 26.47 -14.40 -5.59
N VAL A 213 26.28 -14.72 -4.32
CA VAL A 213 27.26 -14.44 -3.24
C VAL A 213 28.64 -14.97 -3.57
N LYS A 214 28.73 -16.19 -4.08
CA LYS A 214 30.01 -16.84 -4.46
C LYS A 214 30.76 -16.15 -5.60
N HIS A 215 30.09 -15.30 -6.38
CA HIS A 215 30.68 -14.61 -7.53
C HIS A 215 31.25 -13.23 -7.17
N PHE A 216 30.96 -12.74 -5.95
CA PHE A 216 31.39 -11.42 -5.48
C PHE A 216 32.04 -11.51 -4.09
N PRO A 217 33.21 -12.18 -3.96
CA PRO A 217 33.86 -12.41 -2.64
C PRO A 217 34.33 -11.13 -1.94
N ASP A 218 34.55 -10.06 -2.70
CA ASP A 218 34.99 -8.77 -2.19
C ASP A 218 33.81 -7.85 -1.77
N HIS A 219 32.57 -8.34 -1.87
CA HIS A 219 31.38 -7.61 -1.48
C HIS A 219 30.70 -8.27 -0.28
N GLU A 220 29.92 -7.48 0.42
CA GLU A 220 29.07 -7.93 1.50
C GLU A 220 27.58 -7.88 1.03
N PHE A 221 26.84 -8.95 1.27
CA PHE A 221 25.47 -9.04 0.83
C PHE A 221 24.52 -8.73 1.98
N VAL A 222 23.61 -7.78 1.77
CA VAL A 222 22.64 -7.37 2.78
C VAL A 222 21.23 -7.57 2.23
N ILE A 223 20.40 -8.33 2.94
CA ILE A 223 19.00 -8.48 2.60
C ILE A 223 18.25 -7.25 3.09
N ALA A 224 17.62 -6.52 2.15
CA ALA A 224 16.71 -5.43 2.50
C ALA A 224 15.36 -6.02 2.93
N GLY A 225 15.17 -6.19 4.24
CA GLY A 225 13.94 -6.72 4.83
C GLY A 225 12.75 -5.78 4.59
N ALA A 226 11.62 -6.33 4.16
CA ALA A 226 10.40 -5.56 3.96
C ALA A 226 9.67 -5.38 5.31
N PRO A 227 9.09 -4.18 5.60
CA PRO A 227 8.38 -3.93 6.88
C PRO A 227 7.17 -4.86 7.12
N SER A 228 6.67 -5.50 6.06
CA SER A 228 5.57 -6.47 6.14
C SER A 228 5.99 -7.89 6.51
N MET A 229 7.31 -8.15 6.58
CA MET A 229 7.93 -9.45 6.84
C MET A 229 8.66 -9.40 8.18
N SER A 230 8.81 -10.56 8.82
CA SER A 230 9.58 -10.72 10.05
C SER A 230 10.94 -11.39 9.78
N ASP A 231 11.84 -11.32 10.74
CA ASP A 231 13.16 -11.98 10.62
C ASP A 231 13.03 -13.50 10.46
N GLU A 232 11.99 -14.11 11.06
CA GLU A 232 11.68 -15.52 10.91
C GLU A 232 11.34 -15.93 9.46
N ASP A 233 10.80 -15.00 8.66
CA ASP A 233 10.51 -15.25 7.25
C ASP A 233 11.80 -15.38 6.42
N TYR A 234 12.89 -14.74 6.87
CA TYR A 234 14.20 -14.77 6.21
C TYR A 234 15.12 -15.88 6.75
N ALA A 235 14.95 -16.29 8.00
CA ALA A 235 15.80 -17.26 8.68
C ALA A 235 16.08 -18.57 7.89
N PRO A 236 15.12 -19.18 7.16
CA PRO A 236 15.37 -20.39 6.37
C PRO A 236 16.40 -20.23 5.23
N TYR A 237 16.71 -19.00 4.86
CA TYR A 237 17.60 -18.68 3.73
C TYR A 237 18.98 -18.21 4.17
N LEU A 238 19.19 -18.02 5.47
CA LEU A 238 20.44 -17.50 6.06
C LEU A 238 21.38 -18.59 6.60
N GLN A 239 21.09 -19.87 6.29
CA GLN A 239 21.87 -21.03 6.74
C GLN A 239 22.99 -21.36 5.76
#